data_46c39937145b871b34564f273dc769b1
#
_entry.id   46c39937145b871b34564f273dc769b1
#
_cell.length_a   1.000
_cell.length_b   1.000
_cell.length_c   1.000
_cell.angle_alpha   90.00
_cell.angle_beta   90.00
_cell.angle_gamma   90.00
#
_symmetry.space_group_name_H-M   'P 1'
#
loop_
_entity.id
_entity.type
_entity.pdbx_description
1 polymer ?
#
loop_
_entity_poly.entity_id
_entity_poly.type
_entity_poly.pdbx_seq_one_letter_code
_entity_poly.pdbx_strand_id
1 'polypeptide(L)'
;MLTDYQRQRTHAARSPDDAAPAVTQQSSWASRLFISGFGLVVIGLVWAAFSSSDPARNVNAASSRASINASDEPVADIANEDTTSSQLFRSLLKLPIPIASLTATERSRDILLFADDWLRRGDTPSSVLNRLGVTDDSFDAWARQSPEMRAAFASTRNTRATVGYLPDIGVRQFIVRWPDSAAPDHFSRLTVTRRTTSPSEPTDANQDERATATDSQATFTATLESVPLTRVLRLASGVITSSLFATTDAQDIPDAVAMNLAEIFSNDIDFNRDLRKGDSFAIAYEVLEADHEPLETGRVVAASFINKGQEHQAIWYQNGKTKDYFTPKGESTRRFYLGSPMAFSRVTSGFAMRYHPVLKTKRRHLGVDFGAPTGTPVRTVGDGKVVFAGRKGGYGNVIEVQHDSRNRTLYAHLSRIFVKRGQRVERGDNIGAVGTTGLSTGPHLHFEHRVNGVHKNPALLAKNSRARTIPSKDMPAFESQLKMAQTQLAAAREIRTASAE
;
A
#
# COMPACT_ATOMS: atom_id res chain seq x y z
N MET A 1 22.47 48.61 -29.12
CA MET A 1 23.57 48.13 -29.96
C MET A 1 23.57 46.63 -29.79
N LEU A 2 22.77 45.86 -30.60
CA LEU A 2 23.11 45.37 -31.92
C LEU A 2 24.41 44.56 -31.84
N THR A 3 24.60 43.34 -32.21
CA THR A 3 24.01 42.46 -33.24
C THR A 3 24.68 41.09 -33.13
N ASP A 4 23.92 40.02 -33.47
CA ASP A 4 24.28 38.86 -34.27
C ASP A 4 25.63 38.18 -34.16
N TYR A 5 25.61 36.88 -33.89
CA TYR A 5 26.30 35.91 -34.73
C TYR A 5 25.55 34.56 -34.76
N GLN A 6 24.88 34.37 -35.86
CA GLN A 6 24.43 33.06 -36.36
C GLN A 6 25.38 32.52 -37.39
N ARG A 7 25.43 31.19 -37.53
CA ARG A 7 25.83 30.35 -38.67
C ARG A 7 27.28 29.86 -38.75
N GLN A 8 27.45 28.58 -38.74
CA GLN A 8 27.70 27.68 -39.91
C GLN A 8 28.16 26.30 -39.38
N ARG A 9 27.39 25.24 -39.72
CA ARG A 9 27.64 24.19 -40.73
C ARG A 9 28.93 23.39 -40.55
N THR A 10 28.88 22.05 -40.48
CA THR A 10 28.78 21.20 -41.69
C THR A 10 28.52 19.73 -41.33
N HIS A 11 27.88 19.05 -42.26
CA HIS A 11 27.63 17.63 -42.42
C HIS A 11 28.86 16.72 -42.29
N ALA A 12 28.68 15.54 -41.73
CA ALA A 12 29.31 14.32 -42.23
C ALA A 12 28.39 13.14 -41.99
N ALA A 13 27.89 12.59 -43.07
CA ALA A 13 27.17 11.35 -43.16
C ALA A 13 28.12 10.17 -42.94
N ARG A 14 27.64 9.11 -42.23
CA ARG A 14 28.11 7.74 -42.42
C ARG A 14 26.94 6.77 -42.37
N SER A 15 26.96 5.92 -43.36
CA SER A 15 26.01 4.90 -43.72
C SER A 15 25.92 3.71 -42.77
N PRO A 16 24.90 2.87 -42.97
CA PRO A 16 24.42 1.87 -42.01
C PRO A 16 25.08 0.51 -42.26
N ASP A 17 25.39 -0.19 -41.20
CA ASP A 17 25.43 -1.65 -41.12
C ASP A 17 26.10 -2.03 -39.79
N ASP A 18 25.24 -2.45 -38.86
CA ASP A 18 25.52 -3.50 -37.90
C ASP A 18 24.29 -3.67 -37.02
N ALA A 19 23.41 -4.54 -37.51
CA ALA A 19 22.23 -4.97 -36.78
C ALA A 19 22.59 -6.12 -35.85
N ALA A 20 22.52 -5.90 -34.55
CA ALA A 20 22.41 -6.98 -33.55
C ALA A 20 20.93 -7.16 -33.17
N PRO A 21 20.45 -8.38 -32.95
CA PRO A 21 19.02 -8.67 -32.90
C PRO A 21 18.39 -8.22 -31.59
N ALA A 22 17.28 -7.50 -31.70
CA ALA A 22 16.39 -7.17 -30.62
C ALA A 22 15.69 -8.44 -30.12
N VAL A 23 15.93 -8.80 -28.86
CA VAL A 23 15.14 -9.79 -28.13
C VAL A 23 13.82 -9.15 -27.76
N THR A 24 12.78 -9.45 -28.54
CA THR A 24 11.39 -9.15 -28.21
C THR A 24 10.94 -10.03 -27.06
N GLN A 25 10.94 -9.49 -25.84
CA GLN A 25 10.17 -10.05 -24.75
C GLN A 25 8.69 -9.72 -24.97
N GLN A 26 7.95 -10.67 -25.50
CA GLN A 26 6.49 -10.68 -25.45
C GLN A 26 6.06 -10.96 -24.01
N SER A 27 5.65 -9.93 -23.28
CA SER A 27 4.87 -10.09 -22.08
C SER A 27 3.42 -10.39 -22.45
N SER A 28 3.06 -11.66 -22.43
CA SER A 28 1.68 -12.12 -22.53
C SER A 28 0.96 -11.79 -21.23
N TRP A 29 0.23 -10.70 -21.17
CA TRP A 29 -0.74 -10.42 -20.13
C TRP A 29 -2.02 -11.16 -20.49
N ALA A 30 -2.20 -12.33 -19.89
CA ALA A 30 -3.47 -13.03 -19.90
C ALA A 30 -4.47 -12.23 -19.07
N SER A 31 -5.50 -11.71 -19.73
CA SER A 31 -6.69 -11.16 -19.10
C SER A 31 -7.34 -12.25 -18.24
N ARG A 32 -7.22 -12.14 -16.93
CA ARG A 32 -7.94 -13.02 -15.99
C ARG A 32 -9.32 -12.45 -15.78
N LEU A 33 -10.32 -13.13 -16.30
CA LEU A 33 -11.72 -13.00 -15.90
C LEU A 33 -11.83 -13.39 -14.41
N PHE A 34 -12.02 -12.42 -13.54
CA PHE A 34 -12.40 -12.64 -12.15
C PHE A 34 -13.90 -12.91 -12.12
N ILE A 35 -14.27 -14.19 -12.05
CA ILE A 35 -15.59 -14.59 -11.54
C ILE A 35 -15.52 -14.36 -10.02
N SER A 36 -16.33 -13.43 -9.51
CA SER A 36 -16.38 -13.07 -8.10
C SER A 36 -16.51 -14.31 -7.23
N GLY A 37 -15.52 -14.52 -6.34
CA GLY A 37 -15.34 -15.71 -5.53
C GLY A 37 -16.37 -15.97 -4.41
N PHE A 38 -17.63 -15.57 -4.58
CA PHE A 38 -18.70 -15.88 -3.63
C PHE A 38 -19.34 -17.26 -3.86
N GLY A 39 -19.07 -17.94 -4.99
CA GLY A 39 -19.62 -19.24 -5.34
C GLY A 39 -18.77 -20.46 -4.93
N LEU A 40 -17.48 -20.31 -4.66
CA LEU A 40 -16.57 -21.45 -4.45
C LEU A 40 -16.38 -21.86 -2.99
N VAL A 41 -16.68 -21.00 -2.01
CA VAL A 41 -16.56 -21.36 -0.58
C VAL A 41 -17.72 -22.28 -0.13
N VAL A 42 -18.87 -22.24 -0.81
CA VAL A 42 -20.02 -23.11 -0.48
C VAL A 42 -19.86 -24.53 -1.05
N ILE A 43 -19.11 -24.71 -2.14
CA ILE A 43 -18.92 -26.03 -2.78
C ILE A 43 -17.84 -26.86 -2.07
N GLY A 44 -16.82 -26.22 -1.47
CA GLY A 44 -15.77 -26.93 -0.73
C GLY A 44 -16.23 -27.58 0.57
N LEU A 45 -17.21 -26.99 1.25
CA LEU A 45 -17.76 -27.53 2.50
C LEU A 45 -18.76 -28.69 2.32
N VAL A 46 -19.34 -28.86 1.14
CA VAL A 46 -20.24 -30.00 0.84
C VAL A 46 -19.47 -31.26 0.44
N TRP A 47 -18.22 -31.13 -0.04
CA TRP A 47 -17.42 -32.30 -0.45
C TRP A 47 -16.73 -33.00 0.73
N ALA A 48 -16.44 -32.30 1.82
CA ALA A 48 -15.84 -32.88 3.03
C ALA A 48 -16.81 -33.70 3.89
N ALA A 49 -18.13 -33.61 3.63
CA ALA A 49 -19.15 -34.34 4.39
C ALA A 49 -19.56 -35.71 3.76
N PHE A 50 -19.01 -36.09 2.61
CA PHE A 50 -19.43 -37.29 1.88
C PHE A 50 -18.40 -38.41 1.71
N SER A 51 -17.21 -38.30 2.32
CA SER A 51 -16.17 -39.34 2.19
C SER A 51 -15.67 -39.88 3.52
N SER A 52 -16.57 -40.32 4.39
CA SER A 52 -16.21 -41.21 5.49
C SER A 52 -17.32 -42.23 5.78
N SER A 53 -17.34 -43.29 5.03
CA SER A 53 -18.00 -44.55 5.40
C SER A 53 -17.13 -45.70 4.90
N ASP A 54 -16.39 -46.32 5.79
CA ASP A 54 -16.03 -47.74 5.71
C ASP A 54 -15.86 -48.32 7.10
N PRO A 55 -16.37 -49.53 7.36
CA PRO A 55 -16.55 -50.08 8.70
C PRO A 55 -15.50 -51.10 9.11
N ALA A 56 -15.41 -51.29 10.42
CA ALA A 56 -14.89 -52.47 11.11
C ALA A 56 -13.38 -52.59 11.37
N ARG A 57 -13.01 -52.41 12.60
CA ARG A 57 -12.28 -53.43 13.36
C ARG A 57 -12.41 -53.21 14.88
N ASN A 58 -13.07 -54.21 15.50
CA ASN A 58 -13.05 -54.55 16.91
C ASN A 58 -11.64 -54.84 17.43
N VAL A 59 -11.24 -54.32 18.58
CA VAL A 59 -10.47 -55.07 19.62
C VAL A 59 -10.68 -54.41 20.97
N ASN A 60 -11.05 -55.26 21.97
CA ASN A 60 -11.22 -55.04 23.41
C ASN A 60 -9.90 -54.64 24.09
N ALA A 61 -9.99 -53.80 25.15
CA ALA A 61 -9.45 -54.14 26.47
C ALA A 61 -9.74 -53.07 27.54
N ALA A 62 -10.47 -53.47 28.56
CA ALA A 62 -10.28 -53.35 29.98
C ALA A 62 -10.11 -52.00 30.67
N SER A 63 -11.15 -51.62 31.34
CA SER A 63 -11.32 -51.20 32.75
C SER A 63 -10.15 -50.56 33.52
N SER A 64 -10.43 -49.36 34.05
CA SER A 64 -10.31 -49.13 35.49
C SER A 64 -11.18 -47.95 35.95
N ARG A 65 -11.98 -48.26 36.97
CA ARG A 65 -12.88 -47.37 37.71
C ARG A 65 -12.08 -46.39 38.58
N ALA A 66 -12.48 -45.11 38.56
CA ALA A 66 -12.37 -44.27 39.73
C ALA A 66 -13.63 -43.40 39.82
N SER A 67 -14.44 -43.69 40.82
CA SER A 67 -15.63 -42.97 41.26
C SER A 67 -15.20 -41.72 42.03
N ILE A 68 -15.73 -40.55 41.68
CA ILE A 68 -15.80 -39.39 42.57
C ILE A 68 -17.22 -38.82 42.49
N ASN A 69 -17.75 -38.61 43.70
CA ASN A 69 -19.15 -38.29 44.01
C ASN A 69 -19.65 -36.97 43.40
N ALA A 70 -20.96 -37.03 43.09
CA ALA A 70 -21.84 -35.93 42.73
C ALA A 70 -22.06 -34.98 43.95
N SER A 71 -22.12 -33.70 43.66
CA SER A 71 -22.91 -32.71 44.37
C SER A 71 -23.70 -31.92 43.31
N ASP A 72 -25.04 -32.00 43.46
CA ASP A 72 -26.05 -31.38 42.69
C ASP A 72 -25.97 -29.84 42.78
N GLU A 73 -25.88 -29.16 41.62
CA GLU A 73 -26.56 -27.89 41.38
C GLU A 73 -27.01 -27.82 39.92
N PRO A 74 -28.16 -27.22 39.62
CA PRO A 74 -28.75 -27.29 38.27
C PRO A 74 -28.10 -26.30 37.35
N VAL A 75 -27.43 -26.80 36.30
CA VAL A 75 -26.98 -26.00 35.16
C VAL A 75 -28.16 -25.74 34.26
N ALA A 76 -28.54 -24.46 34.14
CA ALA A 76 -29.57 -23.98 33.26
C ALA A 76 -29.22 -24.31 31.79
N ASP A 77 -30.24 -24.76 31.06
CA ASP A 77 -30.31 -25.08 29.64
C ASP A 77 -29.69 -23.99 28.74
N ILE A 78 -28.49 -24.25 28.20
CA ILE A 78 -27.97 -23.55 27.00
C ILE A 78 -27.95 -24.59 25.85
N ALA A 79 -29.10 -25.02 25.43
CA ALA A 79 -29.25 -25.93 24.30
C ALA A 79 -30.43 -25.57 23.42
N ASN A 80 -30.51 -24.30 22.91
CA ASN A 80 -31.59 -23.96 21.97
C ASN A 80 -31.21 -22.87 20.92
N GLU A 81 -29.97 -22.46 20.73
CA GLU A 81 -29.64 -21.50 19.65
C GLU A 81 -29.21 -22.14 18.35
N ASP A 82 -28.70 -23.36 18.35
CA ASP A 82 -28.24 -24.05 17.13
C ASP A 82 -29.35 -24.63 16.26
N THR A 83 -30.51 -24.85 16.81
CA THR A 83 -31.64 -25.46 16.09
C THR A 83 -32.34 -24.46 15.18
N THR A 84 -32.35 -23.18 15.57
CA THR A 84 -33.07 -22.13 14.81
C THR A 84 -32.30 -21.73 13.56
N SER A 85 -30.96 -21.63 13.63
CA SER A 85 -30.10 -21.34 12.50
C SER A 85 -30.14 -22.45 11.45
N SER A 86 -30.10 -23.71 11.88
CA SER A 86 -30.17 -24.87 10.99
C SER A 86 -31.52 -25.01 10.31
N GLN A 87 -32.62 -24.65 10.98
CA GLN A 87 -33.97 -24.68 10.42
C GLN A 87 -34.19 -23.52 9.44
N LEU A 88 -33.68 -22.31 9.74
CA LEU A 88 -33.72 -21.19 8.81
C LEU A 88 -32.91 -21.48 7.54
N PHE A 89 -31.73 -22.09 7.67
CA PHE A 89 -30.91 -22.47 6.52
C PHE A 89 -31.62 -23.56 5.65
N ARG A 90 -32.26 -24.55 6.28
CA ARG A 90 -33.02 -25.56 5.57
C ARG A 90 -34.33 -25.03 4.94
N SER A 91 -34.96 -23.99 5.51
CA SER A 91 -36.11 -23.33 4.93
C SER A 91 -35.73 -22.42 3.75
N LEU A 92 -34.58 -21.75 3.79
CA LEU A 92 -34.03 -20.96 2.67
C LEU A 92 -33.67 -21.83 1.47
N LEU A 93 -33.18 -23.06 1.71
CA LEU A 93 -32.86 -24.04 0.65
C LEU A 93 -34.11 -24.67 0.01
N LYS A 94 -35.29 -24.52 0.61
CA LYS A 94 -36.58 -25.06 0.09
C LYS A 94 -37.41 -24.02 -0.66
N LEU A 95 -36.97 -22.77 -0.76
CA LEU A 95 -37.61 -21.82 -1.64
C LEU A 95 -37.41 -22.30 -3.08
N PRO A 96 -38.50 -22.66 -3.80
CA PRO A 96 -38.34 -22.95 -5.23
C PRO A 96 -37.92 -21.66 -5.90
N ILE A 97 -36.66 -21.57 -6.26
CA ILE A 97 -36.20 -20.54 -7.18
C ILE A 97 -36.88 -20.89 -8.51
N PRO A 98 -37.81 -20.09 -9.03
CA PRO A 98 -38.50 -20.42 -10.27
C PRO A 98 -37.58 -20.15 -11.46
N ILE A 99 -36.48 -20.90 -11.55
CA ILE A 99 -35.53 -20.84 -12.67
C ILE A 99 -36.08 -21.60 -13.89
N ALA A 100 -37.15 -22.38 -13.71
CA ALA A 100 -37.61 -23.35 -14.71
C ALA A 100 -38.51 -22.80 -15.84
N SER A 101 -38.90 -21.52 -15.80
CA SER A 101 -39.86 -20.99 -16.78
C SER A 101 -39.29 -19.96 -17.77
N LEU A 102 -38.02 -19.58 -17.66
CA LEU A 102 -37.41 -18.67 -18.61
C LEU A 102 -36.74 -19.45 -19.74
N THR A 103 -37.06 -19.15 -20.97
CA THR A 103 -36.37 -19.67 -22.15
C THR A 103 -34.89 -19.24 -22.10
N ALA A 104 -33.98 -19.99 -22.70
CA ALA A 104 -32.56 -19.67 -22.71
C ALA A 104 -32.29 -18.25 -23.27
N THR A 105 -33.14 -17.80 -24.21
CA THR A 105 -33.08 -16.48 -24.84
C THR A 105 -33.55 -15.36 -23.90
N GLU A 106 -34.57 -15.60 -23.07
CA GLU A 106 -35.05 -14.63 -22.08
C GLU A 106 -34.09 -14.50 -20.90
N ARG A 107 -33.44 -15.61 -20.49
CA ARG A 107 -32.43 -15.60 -19.41
C ARG A 107 -31.17 -14.82 -19.76
N SER A 108 -30.81 -14.76 -21.05
CA SER A 108 -29.62 -14.05 -21.51
C SER A 108 -29.78 -12.52 -21.58
N ARG A 109 -31.02 -12.04 -21.78
CA ARG A 109 -31.29 -10.61 -22.00
C ARG A 109 -31.34 -9.76 -20.74
N ASP A 110 -31.60 -10.37 -19.57
CA ASP A 110 -31.83 -9.65 -18.31
C ASP A 110 -30.67 -9.79 -17.31
N ILE A 111 -29.61 -10.52 -17.67
CA ILE A 111 -28.45 -10.68 -16.77
C ILE A 111 -27.54 -9.48 -16.93
N LEU A 112 -27.52 -8.62 -15.91
CA LEU A 112 -26.57 -7.53 -15.82
C LEU A 112 -25.17 -8.08 -15.52
N LEU A 113 -24.25 -7.88 -16.46
CA LEU A 113 -22.86 -8.26 -16.32
C LEU A 113 -22.08 -7.10 -15.71
N PHE A 114 -21.12 -7.41 -14.85
CA PHE A 114 -20.23 -6.42 -14.24
C PHE A 114 -18.79 -6.69 -14.63
N ALA A 115 -18.07 -5.62 -14.97
CA ALA A 115 -16.63 -5.64 -15.18
C ALA A 115 -16.03 -4.40 -14.54
N ASP A 116 -14.79 -4.49 -14.05
CA ASP A 116 -14.10 -3.37 -13.42
C ASP A 116 -12.60 -3.34 -13.73
N ASP A 117 -12.01 -2.16 -13.66
CA ASP A 117 -10.56 -1.98 -13.77
C ASP A 117 -10.13 -0.67 -13.08
N TRP A 118 -8.83 -0.59 -12.79
CA TRP A 118 -8.20 0.62 -12.29
C TRP A 118 -7.92 1.62 -13.41
N LEU A 119 -8.18 2.90 -13.17
CA LEU A 119 -7.84 3.95 -14.12
C LEU A 119 -6.32 4.11 -14.22
N ARG A 120 -5.84 4.27 -15.45
CA ARG A 120 -4.46 4.53 -15.80
C ARG A 120 -4.29 5.99 -16.24
N ARG A 121 -3.09 6.49 -16.15
CA ARG A 121 -2.80 7.85 -16.61
C ARG A 121 -3.12 8.01 -18.10
N GLY A 122 -4.01 8.95 -18.42
CA GLY A 122 -4.46 9.23 -19.78
C GLY A 122 -5.67 8.42 -20.22
N ASP A 123 -6.28 7.63 -19.33
CA ASP A 123 -7.53 6.95 -19.66
C ASP A 123 -8.67 7.95 -19.92
N THR A 124 -9.53 7.52 -20.80
CA THR A 124 -10.82 8.14 -21.11
C THR A 124 -11.94 7.13 -20.83
N PRO A 125 -13.20 7.54 -20.64
CA PRO A 125 -14.31 6.61 -20.49
C PRO A 125 -14.33 5.53 -21.59
N SER A 126 -14.18 5.93 -22.84
CA SER A 126 -14.12 5.00 -23.98
C SER A 126 -12.96 4.01 -23.90
N SER A 127 -11.75 4.45 -23.47
CA SER A 127 -10.60 3.54 -23.36
C SER A 127 -10.80 2.49 -22.25
N VAL A 128 -11.47 2.88 -21.17
CA VAL A 128 -11.80 1.97 -20.07
C VAL A 128 -12.85 0.95 -20.52
N LEU A 129 -13.94 1.40 -21.15
CA LEU A 129 -14.97 0.50 -21.68
C LEU A 129 -14.39 -0.50 -22.67
N ASN A 130 -13.60 -0.06 -23.63
CA ASN A 130 -12.94 -0.94 -24.61
C ASN A 130 -12.04 -1.99 -23.94
N ARG A 131 -11.31 -1.61 -22.90
CA ARG A 131 -10.46 -2.53 -22.12
C ARG A 131 -11.29 -3.56 -21.33
N LEU A 132 -12.50 -3.18 -20.91
CA LEU A 132 -13.46 -4.07 -20.26
C LEU A 132 -14.30 -4.88 -21.25
N GLY A 133 -14.08 -4.71 -22.57
CA GLY A 133 -14.80 -5.45 -23.61
C GLY A 133 -16.23 -4.94 -23.84
N VAL A 134 -16.52 -3.69 -23.43
CA VAL A 134 -17.85 -3.07 -23.59
C VAL A 134 -17.76 -1.93 -24.61
N THR A 135 -18.71 -1.89 -25.54
CA THR A 135 -18.85 -0.79 -26.50
C THR A 135 -20.23 -0.17 -26.38
N ASP A 136 -20.30 1.15 -26.30
CA ASP A 136 -21.54 1.90 -26.22
C ASP A 136 -21.34 3.33 -26.72
N ASP A 137 -21.64 3.57 -27.98
CA ASP A 137 -21.43 4.88 -28.62
C ASP A 137 -22.27 5.99 -27.99
N SER A 138 -23.47 5.66 -27.48
CA SER A 138 -24.35 6.62 -26.82
C SER A 138 -23.79 7.05 -25.45
N PHE A 139 -23.24 6.12 -24.70
CA PHE A 139 -22.55 6.41 -23.45
C PHE A 139 -21.29 7.25 -23.72
N ASP A 140 -20.49 6.88 -24.71
CA ASP A 140 -19.27 7.59 -25.07
C ASP A 140 -19.54 9.04 -25.48
N ALA A 141 -20.59 9.28 -26.29
CA ALA A 141 -20.99 10.62 -26.69
C ALA A 141 -21.41 11.48 -25.49
N TRP A 142 -22.19 10.91 -24.56
CA TRP A 142 -22.61 11.57 -23.32
C TRP A 142 -21.42 11.83 -22.40
N ALA A 143 -20.56 10.83 -22.19
CA ALA A 143 -19.43 10.90 -21.23
C ALA A 143 -18.41 11.99 -21.62
N ARG A 144 -18.17 12.22 -22.91
CA ARG A 144 -17.30 13.30 -23.39
C ARG A 144 -17.81 14.70 -23.02
N GLN A 145 -19.12 14.87 -22.89
CA GLN A 145 -19.74 16.15 -22.58
C GLN A 145 -19.94 16.36 -21.07
N SER A 146 -20.00 15.27 -20.26
CA SER A 146 -20.24 15.35 -18.82
C SER A 146 -19.07 15.98 -18.07
N PRO A 147 -19.31 17.06 -17.29
CA PRO A 147 -18.32 17.63 -16.40
C PRO A 147 -17.96 16.71 -15.23
N GLU A 148 -18.90 15.90 -14.75
CA GLU A 148 -18.70 14.93 -13.67
C GLU A 148 -17.72 13.83 -14.09
N MET A 149 -17.90 13.31 -15.33
CA MET A 149 -16.95 12.32 -15.89
C MET A 149 -15.54 12.91 -16.03
N ARG A 150 -15.43 14.15 -16.48
CA ARG A 150 -14.12 14.83 -16.55
C ARG A 150 -13.46 14.97 -15.18
N ALA A 151 -14.23 15.30 -14.15
CA ALA A 151 -13.74 15.40 -12.78
C ALA A 151 -13.27 14.04 -12.25
N ALA A 152 -14.04 12.97 -12.46
CA ALA A 152 -13.70 11.62 -12.04
C ALA A 152 -12.42 11.09 -12.72
N PHE A 153 -12.22 11.40 -14.00
CA PHE A 153 -11.05 10.98 -14.79
C PHE A 153 -9.83 11.92 -14.64
N ALA A 154 -9.98 13.05 -13.96
CA ALA A 154 -8.84 13.91 -13.60
C ALA A 154 -7.94 13.27 -12.52
N SER A 155 -8.49 12.45 -11.63
CA SER A 155 -7.75 11.66 -10.64
C SER A 155 -7.57 10.24 -11.15
N THR A 156 -6.31 9.80 -11.33
CA THR A 156 -6.00 8.42 -11.76
C THR A 156 -5.35 7.61 -10.63
N ARG A 157 -5.10 8.24 -9.48
CA ARG A 157 -4.51 7.56 -8.32
C ARG A 157 -5.62 6.85 -7.54
N ASN A 158 -5.48 5.54 -7.39
CA ASN A 158 -6.45 4.70 -6.67
C ASN A 158 -7.90 4.95 -7.14
N THR A 159 -8.09 5.09 -8.46
CA THR A 159 -9.40 5.32 -9.07
C THR A 159 -9.84 4.04 -9.76
N ARG A 160 -10.99 3.51 -9.38
CA ARG A 160 -11.56 2.28 -9.93
C ARG A 160 -12.87 2.58 -10.66
N ALA A 161 -13.00 2.05 -11.86
CA ALA A 161 -14.23 2.12 -12.66
C ALA A 161 -14.89 0.74 -12.71
N THR A 162 -16.18 0.70 -12.49
CA THR A 162 -17.01 -0.50 -12.61
C THR A 162 -18.13 -0.23 -13.62
N VAL A 163 -18.30 -1.10 -14.60
CA VAL A 163 -19.39 -1.03 -15.58
C VAL A 163 -20.36 -2.18 -15.35
N GLY A 164 -21.64 -1.86 -15.25
CA GLY A 164 -22.74 -2.81 -15.34
C GLY A 164 -23.38 -2.68 -16.72
N TYR A 165 -23.41 -3.75 -17.50
CA TYR A 165 -23.87 -3.72 -18.87
C TYR A 165 -24.70 -4.94 -19.25
N LEU A 166 -25.55 -4.77 -20.25
CA LEU A 166 -26.26 -5.84 -20.93
C LEU A 166 -25.63 -6.02 -22.31
N PRO A 167 -25.32 -7.24 -22.77
CA PRO A 167 -24.63 -7.49 -24.03
C PRO A 167 -25.30 -6.83 -25.25
N ASP A 168 -26.63 -6.82 -25.29
CA ASP A 168 -27.43 -6.31 -26.44
C ASP A 168 -27.80 -4.82 -26.31
N ILE A 169 -27.59 -4.18 -25.15
CA ILE A 169 -28.06 -2.82 -24.85
C ILE A 169 -26.90 -1.86 -24.58
N GLY A 170 -25.76 -2.38 -24.07
CA GLY A 170 -24.61 -1.60 -23.64
C GLY A 170 -24.67 -1.23 -22.16
N VAL A 171 -24.06 -0.10 -21.82
CA VAL A 171 -23.90 0.38 -20.43
C VAL A 171 -25.23 0.69 -19.79
N ARG A 172 -25.54 0.02 -18.67
CA ARG A 172 -26.68 0.32 -17.80
C ARG A 172 -26.27 1.18 -16.63
N GLN A 173 -25.10 0.89 -16.06
CA GLN A 173 -24.56 1.62 -14.94
C GLN A 173 -23.03 1.75 -15.11
N PHE A 174 -22.49 2.91 -14.79
CA PHE A 174 -21.05 3.14 -14.77
C PHE A 174 -20.71 3.84 -13.45
N ILE A 175 -19.85 3.23 -12.64
CA ILE A 175 -19.49 3.75 -11.32
C ILE A 175 -17.98 4.02 -11.31
N VAL A 176 -17.60 5.22 -10.89
CA VAL A 176 -16.19 5.57 -10.65
C VAL A 176 -16.03 5.92 -9.19
N ARG A 177 -15.01 5.32 -8.55
CA ARG A 177 -14.66 5.55 -7.14
C ARG A 177 -13.23 6.03 -7.05
N TRP A 178 -12.98 7.10 -6.29
CA TRP A 178 -11.64 7.62 -6.04
C TRP A 178 -11.57 8.25 -4.64
N PRO A 179 -10.36 8.31 -4.01
CA PRO A 179 -10.18 8.94 -2.70
C PRO A 179 -10.59 10.40 -2.72
N ASP A 180 -11.32 10.84 -1.73
CA ASP A 180 -11.69 12.25 -1.60
C ASP A 180 -10.50 13.05 -1.04
N SER A 181 -9.94 13.97 -1.83
CA SER A 181 -8.81 14.78 -1.41
C SER A 181 -9.13 15.78 -0.30
N ALA A 182 -10.41 16.15 -0.13
CA ALA A 182 -10.88 17.08 0.90
C ALA A 182 -11.20 16.36 2.21
N ALA A 183 -11.56 15.07 2.16
CA ALA A 183 -11.93 14.26 3.31
C ALA A 183 -11.18 12.90 3.25
N PRO A 184 -10.02 12.76 3.93
CA PRO A 184 -9.16 11.55 3.83
C PRO A 184 -9.79 10.23 4.28
N ASP A 185 -10.92 10.29 4.97
CA ASP A 185 -11.73 9.16 5.44
C ASP A 185 -12.96 8.90 4.56
N HIS A 186 -13.07 9.61 3.43
CA HIS A 186 -14.14 9.46 2.45
C HIS A 186 -13.59 9.14 1.06
N PHE A 187 -14.47 8.64 0.21
CA PHE A 187 -14.22 8.50 -1.22
C PHE A 187 -15.33 9.20 -2.01
N SER A 188 -14.99 9.69 -3.18
CA SER A 188 -15.96 10.21 -4.13
C SER A 188 -16.48 9.07 -4.98
N ARG A 189 -17.79 8.97 -5.12
CA ARG A 189 -18.48 8.01 -5.97
C ARG A 189 -19.30 8.75 -7.02
N LEU A 190 -18.94 8.58 -8.27
CA LEU A 190 -19.75 8.99 -9.41
C LEU A 190 -20.53 7.78 -9.90
N THR A 191 -21.84 7.85 -9.84
CA THR A 191 -22.75 6.84 -10.39
C THR A 191 -23.46 7.41 -11.62
N VAL A 192 -23.30 6.76 -12.75
CA VAL A 192 -24.00 7.08 -13.99
C VAL A 192 -24.96 5.96 -14.32
N THR A 193 -26.21 6.29 -14.57
CA THR A 193 -27.26 5.30 -14.87
C THR A 193 -27.97 5.66 -16.16
N ARG A 194 -28.17 4.68 -17.04
CA ARG A 194 -28.96 4.84 -18.26
C ARG A 194 -30.45 4.95 -17.89
N ARG A 195 -31.10 6.03 -18.32
CA ARG A 195 -32.55 6.16 -18.25
C ARG A 195 -33.20 5.28 -19.32
N THR A 196 -34.06 4.38 -18.88
CA THR A 196 -35.04 3.75 -19.76
C THR A 196 -36.25 4.68 -19.82
N THR A 197 -36.50 5.31 -20.95
CA THR A 197 -37.84 5.86 -21.20
C THR A 197 -38.79 4.66 -21.29
N SER A 198 -39.57 4.37 -20.23
CA SER A 198 -40.76 3.54 -20.39
C SER A 198 -41.61 4.23 -21.45
N PRO A 199 -42.16 3.49 -22.44
CA PRO A 199 -43.22 4.05 -23.25
C PRO A 199 -44.33 4.48 -22.26
N SER A 200 -44.63 5.77 -22.20
CA SER A 200 -45.84 6.26 -21.53
C SER A 200 -47.01 5.45 -22.04
N GLU A 201 -47.90 4.96 -21.13
CA GLU A 201 -49.16 4.36 -21.50
C GLU A 201 -49.83 5.22 -22.57
N PRO A 202 -50.40 4.61 -23.61
CA PRO A 202 -51.10 5.36 -24.65
C PRO A 202 -52.32 6.03 -24.00
N THR A 203 -52.22 7.34 -23.79
CA THR A 203 -53.39 8.17 -23.58
C THR A 203 -54.05 8.29 -24.96
N ASP A 204 -55.31 7.82 -25.04
CA ASP A 204 -56.18 7.95 -26.19
C ASP A 204 -56.03 9.33 -26.85
N ALA A 205 -55.63 9.38 -28.11
CA ALA A 205 -56.21 10.25 -29.15
C ALA A 205 -55.40 10.20 -30.48
N ASN A 206 -56.09 9.82 -31.51
CA ASN A 206 -55.94 10.16 -32.95
C ASN A 206 -54.70 9.73 -33.70
N GLN A 207 -54.97 8.81 -34.60
CA GLN A 207 -54.25 8.41 -35.82
C GLN A 207 -53.92 9.62 -36.63
N ASP A 208 -52.70 9.66 -37.07
CA ASP A 208 -52.09 10.20 -38.26
C ASP A 208 -50.81 11.01 -37.90
N GLU A 209 -49.74 10.26 -37.74
CA GLU A 209 -48.42 10.70 -38.18
C GLU A 209 -47.50 9.48 -38.13
N ARG A 210 -47.06 9.02 -39.29
CA ARG A 210 -45.91 8.14 -39.44
C ARG A 210 -44.67 8.89 -38.91
N ALA A 211 -44.50 8.91 -37.61
CA ALA A 211 -43.24 9.29 -36.99
C ALA A 211 -42.24 8.17 -37.29
N THR A 212 -41.37 8.41 -38.21
CA THR A 212 -40.09 7.72 -38.36
C THR A 212 -39.50 7.55 -36.98
N ALA A 213 -39.20 6.29 -36.58
CA ALA A 213 -38.49 5.97 -35.37
C ALA A 213 -37.12 6.65 -35.38
N THR A 214 -37.10 7.91 -34.97
CA THR A 214 -35.90 8.67 -34.76
C THR A 214 -35.31 8.14 -33.46
N ASP A 215 -34.17 7.52 -33.59
CA ASP A 215 -33.17 7.13 -32.62
C ASP A 215 -33.43 7.74 -31.23
N SER A 216 -34.01 6.95 -30.32
CA SER A 216 -34.20 7.36 -28.91
C SER A 216 -32.84 7.52 -28.32
N GLN A 217 -32.24 8.71 -28.35
CA GLN A 217 -30.96 9.00 -27.73
C GLN A 217 -31.03 8.55 -26.25
N ALA A 218 -30.25 7.52 -25.92
CA ALA A 218 -30.13 7.05 -24.57
C ALA A 218 -29.67 8.21 -23.66
N THR A 219 -30.51 8.54 -22.69
CA THR A 219 -30.20 9.58 -21.71
C THR A 219 -29.54 8.95 -20.49
N PHE A 220 -28.46 9.59 -20.00
CA PHE A 220 -27.75 9.17 -18.79
C PHE A 220 -27.92 10.22 -17.70
N THR A 221 -27.99 9.76 -16.46
CA THR A 221 -28.02 10.63 -15.26
C THR A 221 -26.77 10.33 -14.44
N ALA A 222 -26.06 11.38 -14.01
CA ALA A 222 -24.89 11.30 -13.17
C ALA A 222 -25.22 11.79 -11.75
N THR A 223 -24.77 11.07 -10.73
CA THR A 223 -24.86 11.44 -9.32
C THR A 223 -23.47 11.34 -8.70
N LEU A 224 -22.98 12.43 -8.10
CA LEU A 224 -21.71 12.49 -7.40
C LEU A 224 -21.95 12.56 -5.89
N GLU A 225 -21.32 11.68 -5.14
CA GLU A 225 -21.46 11.55 -3.69
C GLU A 225 -20.09 11.48 -3.03
N SER A 226 -19.98 11.99 -1.79
CA SER A 226 -18.86 11.74 -0.89
C SER A 226 -19.33 10.76 0.18
N VAL A 227 -18.69 9.58 0.21
CA VAL A 227 -19.12 8.43 1.02
C VAL A 227 -17.97 8.04 1.96
N PRO A 228 -18.23 7.73 3.25
CA PRO A 228 -17.18 7.31 4.16
C PRO A 228 -16.57 5.98 3.74
N LEU A 229 -15.22 5.90 3.83
CA LEU A 229 -14.46 4.66 3.64
C LEU A 229 -14.67 3.71 4.82
N THR A 230 -14.86 2.43 4.53
CA THR A 230 -14.87 1.39 5.55
C THR A 230 -13.45 0.90 5.81
N ARG A 231 -13.02 0.88 7.09
CA ARG A 231 -11.72 0.31 7.48
C ARG A 231 -11.89 -1.16 7.80
N VAL A 232 -11.18 -2.00 7.07
CA VAL A 232 -11.16 -3.45 7.29
C VAL A 232 -9.74 -3.86 7.66
N LEU A 233 -9.62 -4.69 8.69
CA LEU A 233 -8.35 -5.27 9.09
C LEU A 233 -8.13 -6.57 8.31
N ARG A 234 -7.00 -6.66 7.60
CA ARG A 234 -6.56 -7.86 6.92
C ARG A 234 -5.36 -8.47 7.62
N LEU A 235 -5.39 -9.79 7.74
CA LEU A 235 -4.31 -10.59 8.30
C LEU A 235 -3.61 -11.32 7.17
N ALA A 236 -2.29 -11.31 7.17
CA ALA A 236 -1.50 -12.06 6.20
C ALA A 236 -0.18 -12.52 6.81
N SER A 237 0.40 -13.56 6.24
CA SER A 237 1.71 -14.07 6.64
C SER A 237 2.40 -14.72 5.46
N GLY A 238 3.72 -14.82 5.50
CA GLY A 238 4.49 -15.44 4.44
C GLY A 238 5.83 -15.99 4.91
N VAL A 239 6.37 -16.96 4.15
CA VAL A 239 7.73 -17.48 4.31
C VAL A 239 8.56 -17.02 3.14
N ILE A 240 9.69 -16.41 3.41
CA ILE A 240 10.61 -15.90 2.40
C ILE A 240 11.21 -17.07 1.61
N THR A 241 10.97 -17.07 0.32
CA THR A 241 11.57 -18.02 -0.61
C THR A 241 12.72 -17.41 -1.41
N SER A 242 12.59 -16.15 -1.81
CA SER A 242 13.59 -15.39 -2.57
C SER A 242 13.75 -13.96 -2.05
N SER A 243 12.68 -13.18 -2.03
CA SER A 243 12.66 -11.80 -1.54
C SER A 243 11.35 -11.51 -0.80
N LEU A 244 11.31 -10.40 -0.04
CA LEU A 244 10.10 -9.93 0.61
C LEU A 244 9.00 -9.66 -0.43
N PHE A 245 9.30 -8.89 -1.47
CA PHE A 245 8.32 -8.51 -2.50
C PHE A 245 7.78 -9.72 -3.26
N ALA A 246 8.63 -10.69 -3.65
CA ALA A 246 8.15 -11.90 -4.29
C ALA A 246 7.23 -12.73 -3.38
N THR A 247 7.46 -12.70 -2.07
CA THR A 247 6.61 -13.42 -1.11
C THR A 247 5.29 -12.69 -0.88
N THR A 248 5.30 -11.36 -0.77
CA THR A 248 4.07 -10.57 -0.61
C THR A 248 3.21 -10.63 -1.87
N ASP A 249 3.82 -10.59 -3.05
CA ASP A 249 3.14 -10.71 -4.34
C ASP A 249 2.42 -12.07 -4.50
N ALA A 250 3.10 -13.16 -4.12
CA ALA A 250 2.52 -14.50 -4.12
C ALA A 250 1.34 -14.69 -3.13
N GLN A 251 1.16 -13.77 -2.19
CA GLN A 251 0.09 -13.77 -1.19
C GLN A 251 -0.94 -12.65 -1.44
N ASP A 252 -0.91 -12.00 -2.60
CA ASP A 252 -1.75 -10.86 -2.96
C ASP A 252 -1.69 -9.70 -1.92
N ILE A 253 -0.55 -9.54 -1.23
CA ILE A 253 -0.30 -8.45 -0.30
C ILE A 253 0.19 -7.24 -1.08
N PRO A 254 -0.46 -6.06 -0.95
CA PRO A 254 -0.06 -4.87 -1.69
C PRO A 254 1.40 -4.45 -1.45
N ASP A 255 2.09 -3.98 -2.49
CA ASP A 255 3.47 -3.47 -2.41
C ASP A 255 3.66 -2.40 -1.32
N ALA A 256 2.65 -1.55 -1.11
CA ALA A 256 2.67 -0.53 -0.07
C ALA A 256 2.82 -1.15 1.34
N VAL A 257 2.23 -2.33 1.59
CA VAL A 257 2.38 -3.07 2.84
C VAL A 257 3.78 -3.65 2.96
N ALA A 258 4.31 -4.24 1.86
CA ALA A 258 5.67 -4.77 1.82
C ALA A 258 6.71 -3.67 2.09
N MET A 259 6.56 -2.49 1.48
CA MET A 259 7.41 -1.33 1.73
C MET A 259 7.32 -0.86 3.19
N ASN A 260 6.11 -0.78 3.74
CA ASN A 260 5.89 -0.42 5.14
C ASN A 260 6.54 -1.43 6.10
N LEU A 261 6.41 -2.72 5.82
CA LEU A 261 7.04 -3.79 6.61
C LEU A 261 8.57 -3.66 6.60
N ALA A 262 9.16 -3.43 5.42
CA ALA A 262 10.58 -3.19 5.29
C ALA A 262 11.04 -1.92 6.04
N GLU A 263 10.25 -0.84 6.00
CA GLU A 263 10.55 0.40 6.74
C GLU A 263 10.49 0.19 8.25
N ILE A 264 9.46 -0.51 8.75
CA ILE A 264 9.25 -0.78 10.18
C ILE A 264 10.48 -1.47 10.80
N PHE A 265 11.04 -2.48 10.11
CA PHE A 265 12.16 -3.27 10.60
C PHE A 265 13.53 -2.87 10.05
N SER A 266 13.61 -1.78 9.28
CA SER A 266 14.86 -1.33 8.63
C SER A 266 16.03 -1.03 9.57
N ASN A 267 15.77 -0.83 10.86
CA ASN A 267 16.79 -0.63 11.88
C ASN A 267 17.36 -1.94 12.44
N ASP A 268 16.63 -3.03 12.32
CA ASP A 268 16.96 -4.33 12.88
C ASP A 268 17.37 -5.33 11.80
N ILE A 269 16.82 -5.18 10.58
CA ILE A 269 17.01 -6.10 9.45
C ILE A 269 17.45 -5.31 8.22
N ASP A 270 18.57 -5.66 7.63
CA ASP A 270 18.95 -5.21 6.27
C ASP A 270 18.32 -6.16 5.25
N PHE A 271 17.15 -5.77 4.72
CA PHE A 271 16.37 -6.59 3.78
C PHE A 271 17.13 -6.96 2.48
N ASN A 272 18.21 -6.26 2.16
CA ASN A 272 19.05 -6.57 1.00
C ASN A 272 20.15 -7.60 1.31
N ARG A 273 20.60 -7.69 2.58
CA ARG A 273 21.76 -8.50 2.96
C ARG A 273 21.45 -9.59 3.97
N ASP A 274 20.48 -9.32 4.87
CA ASP A 274 20.24 -10.20 6.03
C ASP A 274 19.13 -11.20 5.79
N LEU A 275 18.26 -10.98 4.79
CA LEU A 275 17.13 -11.82 4.47
C LEU A 275 17.59 -13.23 4.04
N ARG A 276 16.95 -14.26 4.55
CA ARG A 276 17.24 -15.68 4.25
C ARG A 276 15.98 -16.41 3.84
N LYS A 277 16.15 -17.43 3.00
CA LYS A 277 15.10 -18.42 2.75
C LYS A 277 14.72 -19.09 4.06
N GLY A 278 13.40 -19.14 4.34
CA GLY A 278 12.86 -19.66 5.59
C GLY A 278 12.57 -18.58 6.66
N ASP A 279 13.08 -17.37 6.49
CA ASP A 279 12.58 -16.23 7.29
C ASP A 279 11.08 -16.07 7.05
N SER A 280 10.35 -15.53 8.02
CA SER A 280 8.90 -15.43 7.90
C SER A 280 8.36 -14.16 8.52
N PHE A 281 7.18 -13.74 8.05
CA PHE A 281 6.47 -12.61 8.63
C PHE A 281 5.01 -12.93 8.88
N ALA A 282 4.41 -12.20 9.81
CA ALA A 282 2.98 -12.12 10.03
C ALA A 282 2.60 -10.66 10.23
N ILE A 283 1.51 -10.22 9.62
CA ILE A 283 1.08 -8.82 9.62
C ILE A 283 -0.42 -8.69 9.80
N ALA A 284 -0.82 -7.62 10.46
CA ALA A 284 -2.18 -7.10 10.46
C ALA A 284 -2.12 -5.69 9.87
N TYR A 285 -2.89 -5.42 8.82
CA TYR A 285 -2.89 -4.15 8.13
C TYR A 285 -4.30 -3.69 7.76
N GLU A 286 -4.50 -2.38 7.73
CA GLU A 286 -5.76 -1.77 7.34
C GLU A 286 -5.89 -1.74 5.82
N VAL A 287 -7.10 -2.02 5.33
CA VAL A 287 -7.55 -1.74 3.96
C VAL A 287 -8.72 -0.79 4.06
N LEU A 288 -8.71 0.25 3.26
CA LEU A 288 -9.80 1.20 3.12
C LEU A 288 -10.66 0.77 1.94
N GLU A 289 -11.89 0.39 2.24
CA GLU A 289 -12.83 -0.11 1.25
C GLU A 289 -13.88 0.95 0.90
N ALA A 290 -14.16 1.04 -0.39
CA ALA A 290 -15.26 1.80 -0.96
C ALA A 290 -16.30 0.81 -1.48
N ASP A 291 -17.52 0.86 -0.95
CA ASP A 291 -18.61 -0.09 -1.31
C ASP A 291 -18.18 -1.56 -1.17
N HIS A 292 -17.48 -1.91 -0.10
CA HIS A 292 -16.92 -3.26 0.18
C HIS A 292 -15.82 -3.72 -0.79
N GLU A 293 -15.29 -2.82 -1.61
CA GLU A 293 -14.19 -3.08 -2.53
C GLU A 293 -12.92 -2.36 -2.07
N PRO A 294 -11.76 -3.02 -2.05
CA PRO A 294 -10.50 -2.38 -1.68
C PRO A 294 -10.22 -1.18 -2.58
N LEU A 295 -10.04 0.01 -2.00
CA LEU A 295 -9.69 1.24 -2.71
C LEU A 295 -8.28 1.71 -2.37
N GLU A 296 -7.93 1.70 -1.10
CA GLU A 296 -6.61 2.11 -0.63
C GLU A 296 -6.04 1.14 0.41
N THR A 297 -4.73 1.04 0.39
CA THR A 297 -3.98 0.34 1.45
C THR A 297 -3.74 1.31 2.61
N GLY A 298 -4.23 0.96 3.79
CA GLY A 298 -3.97 1.69 5.02
C GLY A 298 -2.60 1.33 5.61
N ARG A 299 -2.47 1.51 6.93
CA ARG A 299 -1.21 1.24 7.64
C ARG A 299 -1.13 -0.21 8.10
N VAL A 300 0.08 -0.68 8.32
CA VAL A 300 0.34 -1.88 9.11
C VAL A 300 0.05 -1.56 10.58
N VAL A 301 -0.86 -2.31 11.22
CA VAL A 301 -1.26 -2.10 12.64
C VAL A 301 -0.35 -2.89 13.57
N ALA A 302 0.02 -4.10 13.13
CA ALA A 302 0.95 -4.96 13.83
C ALA A 302 1.76 -5.77 12.83
N ALA A 303 3.02 -6.01 13.15
CA ALA A 303 3.91 -6.83 12.34
C ALA A 303 4.81 -7.68 13.25
N SER A 304 5.08 -8.89 12.80
CA SER A 304 6.14 -9.76 13.32
C SER A 304 6.99 -10.24 12.16
N PHE A 305 8.29 -10.20 12.33
CA PHE A 305 9.26 -10.71 11.36
C PHE A 305 10.28 -11.61 12.06
N ILE A 306 10.40 -12.85 11.62
CA ILE A 306 11.42 -13.79 12.10
C ILE A 306 12.55 -13.78 11.09
N ASN A 307 13.70 -13.24 11.47
CA ASN A 307 14.92 -13.21 10.66
C ASN A 307 16.04 -13.97 11.38
N LYS A 308 16.62 -14.96 10.73
CA LYS A 308 17.70 -15.79 11.28
C LYS A 308 17.32 -16.41 12.63
N GLY A 309 16.05 -16.77 12.83
CA GLY A 309 15.51 -17.34 14.07
C GLY A 309 15.21 -16.32 15.18
N GLN A 310 15.49 -15.04 14.97
CA GLN A 310 15.15 -13.97 15.91
C GLN A 310 13.83 -13.31 15.49
N GLU A 311 12.88 -13.25 16.43
CA GLU A 311 11.61 -12.57 16.21
C GLU A 311 11.72 -11.08 16.55
N HIS A 312 11.25 -10.24 15.64
CA HIS A 312 11.07 -8.81 15.80
C HIS A 312 9.58 -8.49 15.70
N GLN A 313 9.02 -7.78 16.67
CA GLN A 313 7.62 -7.38 16.69
C GLN A 313 7.50 -5.86 16.72
N ALA A 314 6.51 -5.33 16.01
CA ALA A 314 6.21 -3.91 15.94
C ALA A 314 4.70 -3.69 15.96
N ILE A 315 4.23 -2.86 16.88
CA ILE A 315 2.84 -2.52 17.08
C ILE A 315 2.66 -1.02 16.89
N TRP A 316 1.76 -0.63 16.01
CA TRP A 316 1.40 0.76 15.85
C TRP A 316 0.68 1.26 17.10
N TYR A 317 1.13 2.37 17.66
CA TYR A 317 0.47 3.02 18.78
C TYR A 317 0.35 4.52 18.55
N GLN A 318 -0.84 5.06 18.83
CA GLN A 318 -1.10 6.48 18.73
C GLN A 318 -1.89 6.95 19.96
N ASN A 319 -1.30 7.88 20.71
CA ASN A 319 -1.96 8.59 21.82
C ASN A 319 -1.41 10.02 21.90
N GLY A 320 -2.24 10.98 21.59
CA GLY A 320 -1.88 12.40 21.56
C GLY A 320 -0.69 12.67 20.62
N LYS A 321 0.46 13.07 21.19
CA LYS A 321 1.70 13.34 20.44
C LYS A 321 2.54 12.09 20.18
N THR A 322 2.23 10.98 20.83
CA THR A 322 2.91 9.70 20.63
C THR A 322 2.27 9.01 19.44
N LYS A 323 3.01 8.85 18.36
CA LYS A 323 2.56 8.24 17.10
C LYS A 323 3.75 7.55 16.47
N ASP A 324 3.87 6.22 16.65
CA ASP A 324 4.97 5.42 16.08
C ASP A 324 4.70 3.92 16.22
N TYR A 325 5.60 3.09 15.68
CA TYR A 325 5.67 1.67 15.94
C TYR A 325 6.52 1.39 17.18
N PHE A 326 6.05 0.51 18.04
CA PHE A 326 6.71 0.13 19.28
C PHE A 326 6.89 -1.38 19.39
N THR A 327 8.03 -1.79 19.94
CA THR A 327 8.26 -3.18 20.35
C THR A 327 7.31 -3.57 21.50
N PRO A 328 7.16 -4.87 21.83
CA PRO A 328 6.39 -5.29 23.00
C PRO A 328 6.83 -4.66 24.33
N LYS A 329 8.09 -4.20 24.39
CA LYS A 329 8.64 -3.49 25.57
C LYS A 329 8.29 -2.00 25.61
N GLY A 330 7.52 -1.50 24.64
CA GLY A 330 7.18 -0.09 24.52
C GLY A 330 8.32 0.80 24.02
N GLU A 331 9.34 0.23 23.40
CA GLU A 331 10.43 0.94 22.74
C GLU A 331 10.10 1.16 21.27
N SER A 332 10.27 2.38 20.76
CA SER A 332 10.04 2.67 19.33
C SER A 332 10.97 1.83 18.44
N THR A 333 10.42 1.19 17.41
CA THR A 333 11.20 0.51 16.38
C THR A 333 12.04 1.50 15.57
N ARG A 334 11.62 2.77 15.54
CA ARG A 334 12.37 3.85 14.91
C ARG A 334 13.43 4.37 15.87
N ARG A 335 14.69 4.22 15.51
CA ARG A 335 15.77 4.90 16.22
C ARG A 335 15.58 6.40 16.09
N PHE A 336 16.01 7.15 17.10
CA PHE A 336 15.94 8.61 17.07
C PHE A 336 16.63 9.21 15.85
N TYR A 337 17.68 8.55 15.36
CA TYR A 337 18.43 8.97 14.18
C TYR A 337 18.45 7.90 13.08
N LEU A 338 18.37 8.37 11.81
CA LEU A 338 18.65 7.53 10.63
C LEU A 338 20.12 7.06 10.65
N GLY A 339 20.36 5.88 10.14
CA GLY A 339 21.71 5.33 9.97
C GLY A 339 22.54 6.08 8.93
N SER A 340 21.88 6.73 7.95
CA SER A 340 22.50 7.52 6.88
C SER A 340 21.65 8.74 6.54
N PRO A 341 22.30 9.90 6.22
CA PRO A 341 21.61 11.09 5.73
C PRO A 341 21.18 11.00 4.26
N MET A 342 21.42 9.88 3.60
CA MET A 342 21.03 9.62 2.19
C MET A 342 20.46 8.22 2.04
N ALA A 343 19.56 8.03 1.07
CA ALA A 343 18.90 6.73 0.83
C ALA A 343 19.89 5.67 0.33
N PHE A 344 20.73 6.05 -0.62
CA PHE A 344 21.74 5.17 -1.21
C PHE A 344 23.09 5.90 -1.17
N SER A 345 24.03 5.41 -0.36
CA SER A 345 25.32 6.07 -0.24
C SER A 345 26.41 5.09 0.15
N ARG A 346 27.59 5.28 -0.45
CA ARG A 346 28.81 4.57 -0.07
C ARG A 346 29.65 5.48 0.81
N VAL A 347 30.06 5.01 1.98
CA VAL A 347 31.05 5.69 2.79
C VAL A 347 32.38 5.66 2.04
N THR A 348 32.87 6.82 1.64
CA THR A 348 34.17 6.99 0.94
C THR A 348 35.29 7.32 1.89
N SER A 349 34.98 7.95 3.04
CA SER A 349 35.95 8.22 4.09
C SER A 349 35.33 8.24 5.47
N GLY A 350 35.86 7.46 6.42
CA GLY A 350 35.39 7.34 7.79
C GLY A 350 35.95 8.39 8.74
N PHE A 351 35.44 8.36 9.99
CA PHE A 351 35.89 9.19 11.10
C PHE A 351 37.20 8.65 11.68
N ALA A 352 38.34 9.12 11.15
CA ALA A 352 39.68 8.65 11.51
C ALA A 352 40.77 9.71 11.30
N MET A 353 41.96 9.44 11.80
CA MET A 353 43.18 10.17 11.39
C MET A 353 43.51 9.79 9.95
N ARG A 354 43.56 10.77 9.04
CA ARG A 354 43.91 10.54 7.64
C ARG A 354 44.84 11.63 7.11
N TYR A 355 45.51 11.34 6.01
CA TYR A 355 46.20 12.33 5.23
C TYR A 355 45.20 13.19 4.47
N HIS A 356 45.20 14.51 4.72
CA HIS A 356 44.21 15.41 4.10
C HIS A 356 44.60 15.65 2.63
N PRO A 357 43.77 15.30 1.63
CA PRO A 357 44.15 15.29 0.23
C PRO A 357 44.49 16.69 -0.31
N VAL A 358 43.86 17.75 0.21
CA VAL A 358 44.08 19.13 -0.21
C VAL A 358 45.19 19.78 0.60
N LEU A 359 45.19 19.63 1.92
CA LEU A 359 46.15 20.29 2.82
C LEU A 359 47.47 19.52 2.98
N LYS A 360 47.55 18.29 2.44
CA LYS A 360 48.74 17.42 2.49
C LYS A 360 49.34 17.23 3.89
N THR A 361 48.50 17.22 4.93
CA THR A 361 48.90 17.03 6.33
C THR A 361 48.08 15.92 6.97
N LYS A 362 48.63 15.22 7.98
CA LYS A 362 47.86 14.28 8.79
C LYS A 362 46.87 15.06 9.65
N ARG A 363 45.55 14.89 9.40
CA ARG A 363 44.49 15.52 10.16
C ARG A 363 43.41 14.52 10.53
N ARG A 364 42.75 14.77 11.66
CA ARG A 364 41.59 14.03 12.05
C ARG A 364 40.42 14.42 11.14
N HIS A 365 39.80 13.45 10.50
CA HIS A 365 38.54 13.62 9.80
C HIS A 365 37.43 13.72 10.82
N LEU A 366 36.77 14.87 10.93
CA LEU A 366 35.78 15.19 11.97
C LEU A 366 34.39 14.70 11.65
N GLY A 367 34.20 14.03 10.51
CA GLY A 367 32.95 13.51 10.02
C GLY A 367 33.10 12.21 9.25
N VAL A 368 32.09 11.88 8.47
CA VAL A 368 32.08 10.78 7.50
C VAL A 368 31.73 11.38 6.14
N ASP A 369 32.48 10.99 5.11
CA ASP A 369 32.18 11.39 3.73
C ASP A 369 31.39 10.30 3.02
N PHE A 370 30.27 10.68 2.44
CA PHE A 370 29.40 9.84 1.63
C PHE A 370 29.51 10.25 0.16
N GLY A 371 30.09 9.39 -0.67
CA GLY A 371 30.17 9.62 -2.12
C GLY A 371 28.81 9.45 -2.79
N ALA A 372 28.39 10.48 -3.54
CA ALA A 372 27.16 10.45 -4.33
C ALA A 372 27.20 11.53 -5.42
N PRO A 373 26.49 11.36 -6.55
CA PRO A 373 26.39 12.38 -7.59
C PRO A 373 25.86 13.72 -7.08
N THR A 374 26.31 14.82 -7.68
CA THR A 374 25.76 16.15 -7.40
C THR A 374 24.25 16.15 -7.65
N GLY A 375 23.48 16.74 -6.72
CA GLY A 375 22.02 16.77 -6.78
C GLY A 375 21.33 15.65 -6.01
N THR A 376 22.04 14.62 -5.53
CA THR A 376 21.46 13.56 -4.69
C THR A 376 20.82 14.19 -3.44
N PRO A 377 19.55 13.82 -3.10
CA PRO A 377 18.87 14.36 -1.94
C PRO A 377 19.58 14.05 -0.61
N VAL A 378 19.74 15.08 0.23
CA VAL A 378 20.30 14.99 1.59
C VAL A 378 19.18 15.21 2.60
N ARG A 379 18.99 14.23 3.50
CA ARG A 379 17.93 14.22 4.50
C ARG A 379 18.50 14.49 5.90
N THR A 380 17.71 15.18 6.74
CA THR A 380 18.07 15.24 8.16
C THR A 380 17.95 13.87 8.80
N VAL A 381 18.95 13.51 9.61
CA VAL A 381 18.97 12.19 10.26
C VAL A 381 18.04 12.12 11.49
N GLY A 382 17.54 13.24 12.00
CA GLY A 382 16.65 13.29 13.15
C GLY A 382 15.80 14.55 13.17
N ASP A 383 14.76 14.54 13.99
CA ASP A 383 13.95 15.73 14.26
C ASP A 383 14.82 16.83 14.84
N GLY A 384 14.54 18.08 14.51
CA GLY A 384 15.32 19.18 15.08
C GLY A 384 14.96 20.57 14.59
N LYS A 385 15.82 21.52 14.92
CA LYS A 385 15.73 22.91 14.47
C LYS A 385 17.00 23.29 13.71
N VAL A 386 16.84 23.84 12.52
CA VAL A 386 17.97 24.35 11.73
C VAL A 386 18.57 25.56 12.46
N VAL A 387 19.80 25.42 12.91
CA VAL A 387 20.52 26.51 13.62
C VAL A 387 21.42 27.29 12.69
N PHE A 388 21.82 26.69 11.56
CA PHE A 388 22.56 27.35 10.49
C PHE A 388 22.18 26.77 9.11
N ALA A 389 22.06 27.65 8.12
CA ALA A 389 21.86 27.30 6.72
C ALA A 389 22.50 28.40 5.86
N GLY A 390 23.58 28.09 5.12
CA GLY A 390 24.30 29.06 4.32
C GLY A 390 25.74 28.62 4.01
N ARG A 391 26.60 29.57 3.57
CA ARG A 391 28.00 29.30 3.25
C ARG A 391 28.91 29.50 4.46
N LYS A 392 29.83 28.56 4.72
CA LYS A 392 30.72 28.61 5.90
C LYS A 392 32.11 28.05 5.55
N GLY A 393 33.06 28.91 5.28
CA GLY A 393 34.47 28.57 5.07
C GLY A 393 34.71 27.36 4.19
N GLY A 394 35.58 26.46 4.63
CA GLY A 394 35.92 25.22 3.93
C GLY A 394 34.76 24.22 3.75
N TYR A 395 33.70 24.31 4.53
CA TYR A 395 32.48 23.47 4.39
C TYR A 395 31.67 23.81 3.15
N GLY A 396 31.86 24.98 2.53
CA GLY A 396 31.04 25.43 1.43
C GLY A 396 29.60 25.72 1.89
N ASN A 397 28.60 25.28 1.14
CA ASN A 397 27.21 25.35 1.57
C ASN A 397 26.96 24.27 2.61
N VAL A 398 26.44 24.70 3.78
CA VAL A 398 26.29 23.84 4.96
C VAL A 398 24.99 24.09 5.69
N ILE A 399 24.44 23.02 6.26
CA ILE A 399 23.29 23.06 7.16
C ILE A 399 23.72 22.47 8.50
N GLU A 400 23.34 23.11 9.60
CA GLU A 400 23.48 22.55 10.95
C GLU A 400 22.07 22.41 11.58
N VAL A 401 21.78 21.19 12.07
CA VAL A 401 20.53 20.87 12.75
C VAL A 401 20.79 20.54 14.21
N GLN A 402 20.15 21.25 15.13
CA GLN A 402 20.13 20.96 16.56
C GLN A 402 18.97 20.04 16.85
N HIS A 403 19.25 18.84 17.35
CA HIS A 403 18.26 17.81 17.63
C HIS A 403 17.71 17.91 19.07
N ASP A 404 18.62 18.08 20.03
CA ASP A 404 18.33 18.31 21.44
C ASP A 404 19.38 19.26 22.06
N SER A 405 19.38 19.44 23.37
CA SER A 405 20.31 20.34 24.06
C SER A 405 21.79 19.99 23.84
N ARG A 406 22.11 18.75 23.48
CA ARG A 406 23.47 18.23 23.38
C ARG A 406 23.87 17.84 21.94
N ASN A 407 22.92 17.32 21.16
CA ASN A 407 23.19 16.69 19.87
C ASN A 407 22.94 17.64 18.70
N ARG A 408 23.95 17.78 17.84
CA ARG A 408 23.91 18.56 16.59
C ARG A 408 24.51 17.76 15.46
N THR A 409 23.92 17.87 14.27
CA THR A 409 24.50 17.33 13.04
C THR A 409 24.80 18.44 12.04
N LEU A 410 25.77 18.18 11.16
CA LEU A 410 26.24 19.12 10.14
C LEU A 410 26.32 18.38 8.79
N TYR A 411 25.82 19.05 7.75
CA TYR A 411 25.72 18.56 6.37
C TYR A 411 26.42 19.58 5.46
N ALA A 412 27.57 19.22 4.87
CA ALA A 412 28.40 20.15 4.14
C ALA A 412 28.65 19.75 2.67
N HIS A 413 29.34 20.65 1.95
CA HIS A 413 29.65 20.59 0.52
C HIS A 413 28.40 20.54 -0.39
N LEU A 414 27.24 21.04 0.10
CA LEU A 414 25.97 21.00 -0.59
C LEU A 414 25.99 21.84 -1.89
N SER A 415 25.30 21.36 -2.93
CA SER A 415 25.01 22.15 -4.12
C SER A 415 23.86 23.13 -3.89
N ARG A 416 22.82 22.67 -3.16
CA ARG A 416 21.63 23.48 -2.82
C ARG A 416 21.20 23.23 -1.38
N ILE A 417 20.62 24.27 -0.77
CA ILE A 417 20.01 24.29 0.57
C ILE A 417 18.51 24.51 0.39
N PHE A 418 17.67 23.66 1.00
CA PHE A 418 16.21 23.72 0.88
C PHE A 418 15.52 24.25 2.14
N VAL A 419 16.27 24.49 3.20
CA VAL A 419 15.77 24.93 4.51
C VAL A 419 16.42 26.24 4.95
N LYS A 420 15.77 26.95 5.86
CA LYS A 420 16.28 28.23 6.43
C LYS A 420 16.53 28.10 7.92
N ARG A 421 17.43 28.97 8.44
CA ARG A 421 17.68 29.08 9.89
C ARG A 421 16.39 29.33 10.66
N GLY A 422 16.21 28.59 11.74
CA GLY A 422 15.00 28.64 12.59
C GLY A 422 13.91 27.65 12.21
N GLN A 423 13.96 27.06 11.02
CA GLN A 423 12.98 26.08 10.55
C GLN A 423 13.06 24.80 11.39
N ARG A 424 11.91 24.23 11.74
CA ARG A 424 11.79 22.86 12.29
C ARG A 424 11.84 21.88 11.14
N VAL A 425 12.50 20.75 11.34
CA VAL A 425 12.62 19.65 10.40
C VAL A 425 12.33 18.34 11.14
N GLU A 426 11.71 17.41 10.44
CA GLU A 426 11.44 16.07 10.93
C GLU A 426 12.44 15.07 10.34
N ARG A 427 12.71 14.01 11.04
CA ARG A 427 13.63 12.93 10.62
C ARG A 427 13.24 12.40 9.22
N GLY A 428 14.16 12.50 8.27
CA GLY A 428 13.95 12.09 6.89
C GLY A 428 13.59 13.22 5.93
N ASP A 429 13.31 14.44 6.42
CA ASP A 429 13.04 15.59 5.57
C ASP A 429 14.23 15.88 4.67
N ASN A 430 13.94 16.20 3.41
CA ASN A 430 14.95 16.64 2.45
C ASN A 430 15.36 18.08 2.75
N ILE A 431 16.60 18.27 3.22
CA ILE A 431 17.13 19.57 3.65
C ILE A 431 18.08 20.20 2.64
N GLY A 432 18.59 19.42 1.68
CA GLY A 432 19.54 19.92 0.68
C GLY A 432 19.92 18.87 -0.37
N ALA A 433 20.89 19.17 -1.19
CA ALA A 433 21.41 18.28 -2.21
C ALA A 433 22.93 18.21 -2.20
N VAL A 434 23.48 17.02 -2.45
CA VAL A 434 24.93 16.78 -2.57
C VAL A 434 25.56 17.72 -3.60
N GLY A 435 26.76 18.18 -3.32
CA GLY A 435 27.57 19.00 -4.19
C GLY A 435 29.05 18.79 -4.01
N THR A 436 29.83 19.84 -4.35
CA THR A 436 31.30 19.89 -4.23
C THR A 436 31.77 21.32 -3.86
N THR A 437 30.93 22.07 -3.11
CA THR A 437 31.24 23.44 -2.71
C THR A 437 32.24 23.47 -1.55
N GLY A 438 33.07 24.53 -1.46
CA GLY A 438 34.10 24.66 -0.43
C GLY A 438 35.34 23.84 -0.72
N LEU A 439 36.02 23.33 0.32
CA LEU A 439 37.25 22.51 0.20
C LEU A 439 36.88 21.05 -0.05
N SER A 440 36.51 20.74 -1.28
CA SER A 440 36.09 19.40 -1.74
C SER A 440 36.87 18.99 -2.98
N THR A 441 37.24 17.72 -3.09
CA THR A 441 37.94 17.13 -4.25
C THR A 441 37.00 16.50 -5.28
N GLY A 442 35.71 16.39 -4.98
CA GLY A 442 34.70 15.81 -5.85
C GLY A 442 33.34 15.74 -5.16
N PRO A 443 32.29 15.35 -5.89
CA PRO A 443 30.92 15.30 -5.34
C PRO A 443 30.81 14.32 -4.16
N HIS A 444 30.48 14.83 -2.97
CA HIS A 444 30.19 14.04 -1.77
C HIS A 444 29.45 14.88 -0.74
N LEU A 445 28.83 14.21 0.23
CA LEU A 445 28.33 14.81 1.44
C LEU A 445 29.35 14.60 2.56
N HIS A 446 29.80 15.67 3.20
CA HIS A 446 30.52 15.60 4.47
C HIS A 446 29.50 15.72 5.61
N PHE A 447 29.44 14.71 6.48
CA PHE A 447 28.46 14.60 7.56
C PHE A 447 29.14 14.50 8.92
N GLU A 448 28.79 15.39 9.85
CA GLU A 448 29.32 15.39 11.21
C GLU A 448 28.23 15.20 12.26
N HIS A 449 28.59 14.56 13.38
CA HIS A 449 27.80 14.54 14.60
C HIS A 449 28.61 15.13 15.76
N ARG A 450 28.00 16.05 16.49
CA ARG A 450 28.59 16.72 17.66
C ARG A 450 27.72 16.53 18.89
N VAL A 451 28.35 16.15 19.99
CA VAL A 451 27.73 16.05 21.33
C VAL A 451 28.39 17.07 22.23
N ASN A 452 27.62 18.03 22.76
CA ASN A 452 28.16 19.17 23.53
C ASN A 452 29.32 19.88 22.80
N GLY A 453 29.21 20.04 21.48
CA GLY A 453 30.24 20.67 20.64
C GLY A 453 31.42 19.76 20.26
N VAL A 454 31.58 18.58 20.87
CA VAL A 454 32.64 17.62 20.58
C VAL A 454 32.24 16.68 19.45
N HIS A 455 33.10 16.55 18.44
CA HIS A 455 32.87 15.65 17.30
C HIS A 455 32.89 14.19 17.76
N LYS A 456 31.86 13.43 17.37
CA LYS A 456 31.73 11.99 17.60
C LYS A 456 31.61 11.27 16.27
N ASN A 457 31.93 9.98 16.26
CA ASN A 457 31.82 9.18 15.05
C ASN A 457 30.35 9.08 14.58
N PRO A 458 29.97 9.68 13.43
CA PRO A 458 28.59 9.68 12.96
C PRO A 458 28.04 8.29 12.66
N ALA A 459 28.87 7.32 12.29
CA ALA A 459 28.47 5.94 12.03
C ALA A 459 27.88 5.25 13.26
N LEU A 460 28.16 5.75 14.47
CA LEU A 460 27.62 5.24 15.72
C LEU A 460 26.38 6.00 16.19
N LEU A 461 25.98 7.07 15.52
CA LEU A 461 24.87 7.93 15.93
C LEU A 461 23.57 7.13 16.07
N ALA A 462 23.18 6.42 15.02
CA ALA A 462 21.97 5.60 15.05
C ALA A 462 22.08 4.43 16.03
N LYS A 463 23.24 3.75 16.10
CA LYS A 463 23.45 2.61 17.03
C LYS A 463 23.34 3.02 18.49
N ASN A 464 23.84 4.22 18.84
CA ASN A 464 23.90 4.72 20.21
C ASN A 464 22.68 5.59 20.58
N SER A 465 21.74 5.80 19.64
CA SER A 465 20.53 6.55 19.93
C SER A 465 19.56 5.68 20.74
N ARG A 466 19.04 6.23 21.84
CA ARG A 466 17.98 5.58 22.59
C ARG A 466 16.70 5.62 21.75
N ALA A 467 15.99 4.50 21.67
CA ALA A 467 14.64 4.48 21.16
C ALA A 467 13.74 5.36 22.04
N ARG A 468 12.75 6.02 21.43
CA ARG A 468 11.68 6.64 22.24
C ARG A 468 10.92 5.54 22.94
N THR A 469 10.57 5.75 24.21
CA THR A 469 9.73 4.82 24.96
C THR A 469 8.35 5.43 25.16
N ILE A 470 7.35 4.57 25.25
CA ILE A 470 6.00 4.98 25.62
C ILE A 470 6.05 5.56 27.05
N PRO A 471 5.44 6.73 27.30
CA PRO A 471 5.36 7.28 28.64
C PRO A 471 4.67 6.30 29.61
N SER A 472 5.16 6.21 30.85
CA SER A 472 4.62 5.25 31.84
C SER A 472 3.10 5.36 32.06
N LYS A 473 2.55 6.57 31.97
CA LYS A 473 1.11 6.83 32.05
C LYS A 473 0.30 6.19 30.93
N ASP A 474 0.90 6.01 29.75
CA ASP A 474 0.25 5.49 28.56
C ASP A 474 0.48 3.97 28.37
N MET A 475 1.35 3.35 29.22
CA MET A 475 1.67 1.93 29.15
C MET A 475 0.46 1.01 29.30
N PRO A 476 -0.51 1.23 30.22
CA PRO A 476 -1.66 0.32 30.33
C PRO A 476 -2.53 0.28 29.06
N ALA A 477 -2.68 1.43 28.39
CA ALA A 477 -3.40 1.50 27.11
C ALA A 477 -2.64 0.77 26.00
N PHE A 478 -1.32 0.92 25.97
CA PHE A 478 -0.48 0.19 25.02
C PHE A 478 -0.52 -1.33 25.26
N GLU A 479 -0.46 -1.80 26.51
CA GLU A 479 -0.52 -3.22 26.84
C GLU A 479 -1.83 -3.88 26.37
N SER A 480 -2.95 -3.17 26.48
CA SER A 480 -4.24 -3.64 25.94
C SER A 480 -4.18 -3.79 24.42
N GLN A 481 -3.61 -2.81 23.72
CA GLN A 481 -3.43 -2.86 22.27
C GLN A 481 -2.41 -3.93 21.86
N LEU A 482 -1.34 -4.13 22.64
CA LEU A 482 -0.34 -5.18 22.43
C LEU A 482 -0.97 -6.58 22.47
N LYS A 483 -1.82 -6.87 23.45
CA LYS A 483 -2.54 -8.16 23.54
C LYS A 483 -3.38 -8.42 22.30
N MET A 484 -4.15 -7.41 21.85
CA MET A 484 -4.94 -7.51 20.64
C MET A 484 -4.05 -7.78 19.40
N ALA A 485 -2.97 -7.02 19.26
CA ALA A 485 -2.02 -7.18 18.18
C ALA A 485 -1.38 -8.57 18.14
N GLN A 486 -1.01 -9.11 19.32
CA GLN A 486 -0.45 -10.46 19.42
C GLN A 486 -1.45 -11.54 19.03
N THR A 487 -2.72 -11.40 19.39
CA THR A 487 -3.80 -12.30 18.94
C THR A 487 -3.95 -12.25 17.42
N GLN A 488 -3.95 -11.06 16.84
CA GLN A 488 -4.04 -10.87 15.36
C GLN A 488 -2.85 -11.51 14.65
N LEU A 489 -1.63 -11.32 15.16
CA LEU A 489 -0.42 -11.91 14.57
C LEU A 489 -0.40 -13.44 14.70
N ALA A 490 -0.91 -13.99 15.80
CA ALA A 490 -1.08 -15.43 15.97
C ALA A 490 -2.07 -15.99 14.93
N ALA A 491 -3.25 -15.37 14.81
CA ALA A 491 -4.24 -15.75 13.81
C ALA A 491 -3.69 -15.65 12.36
N ALA A 492 -2.91 -14.61 12.05
CA ALA A 492 -2.26 -14.48 10.74
C ALA A 492 -1.31 -15.65 10.42
N ARG A 493 -0.64 -16.20 11.43
CA ARG A 493 0.24 -17.37 11.26
C ARG A 493 -0.56 -18.67 11.03
N GLU A 494 -1.70 -18.82 11.70
CA GLU A 494 -2.58 -20.00 11.57
C GLU A 494 -3.25 -20.07 10.19
N ILE A 495 -3.70 -18.94 9.62
CA ILE A 495 -4.27 -18.87 8.26
C ILE A 495 -3.31 -19.49 7.24
N ARG A 496 -2.01 -19.28 7.39
CA ARG A 496 -0.98 -19.84 6.50
C ARG A 496 -0.91 -21.36 6.59
N THR A 497 -0.96 -21.93 7.80
CA THR A 497 -0.84 -23.39 7.98
C THR A 497 -2.03 -24.10 7.37
N ALA A 498 -3.24 -23.54 7.51
CA ALA A 498 -4.45 -24.08 6.91
C ALA A 498 -4.49 -23.98 5.38
N SER A 499 -3.74 -23.03 4.77
CA SER A 499 -3.67 -22.88 3.31
C SER A 499 -2.54 -23.72 2.67
N ALA A 500 -1.69 -24.34 3.48
CA ALA A 500 -0.55 -25.16 3.02
C ALA A 500 -0.81 -26.67 3.11
N GLU A 501 -1.93 -27.08 3.72
CA GLU A 501 -2.48 -28.44 3.73
C GLU A 501 -3.53 -28.61 2.62
#